data_341b8111cb125abf0a42c335f5ca9d94
#
_entry.id   341b8111cb125abf0a42c335f5ca9d94
#
_cell.length_a   1.000
_cell.length_b   1.000
_cell.length_c   1.000
_cell.angle_alpha   90.00
_cell.angle_beta   90.00
_cell.angle_gamma   90.00
#
_symmetry.space_group_name_H-M   'P 1'
#
loop_
_entity.id
_entity.type
_entity.pdbx_description
1 polymer ?
#
loop_
_entity_poly.entity_id
_entity_poly.type
_entity_poly.pdbx_seq_one_letter_code
_entity_poly.pdbx_strand_id
1 'polypeptide(L)'
;MRLSLLIIILISILSAEVHVFNRRAGTESEIKTIEIGKTLFISAKDLSSSLSSKLYENAERKKLVLYIAGSKLKISGNSSYIIIDDKAFQMARTVSVEKNDLFIPANDFFNILKSTIMPEVSFDPIRELLEIDVIKYDITDILIDVKSNGTIIKLKTKKPFSENGISSFINKHGWYYLTISGGVIDTSNINSGITRGAIRQIESDQIGSTAQV
;
A
#
# COMPACT_ATOMS: atom_id res chain seq x y z
N MET A 1 -54.33 -27.59 18.00
CA MET A 1 -53.57 -26.87 16.96
C MET A 1 -52.39 -26.18 17.65
N ARG A 2 -51.18 -26.75 17.65
CA ARG A 2 -49.99 -26.20 18.32
C ARG A 2 -49.20 -25.41 17.26
N LEU A 3 -49.16 -24.11 17.44
CA LEU A 3 -48.39 -23.19 16.60
C LEU A 3 -46.92 -23.24 17.06
N SER A 4 -46.06 -23.93 16.31
CA SER A 4 -44.62 -23.94 16.57
C SER A 4 -44.04 -22.65 16.05
N LEU A 5 -43.60 -21.76 16.95
CA LEU A 5 -42.92 -20.53 16.66
C LEU A 5 -41.46 -20.87 16.26
N LEU A 6 -41.18 -20.83 14.98
CA LEU A 6 -39.81 -21.01 14.46
C LEU A 6 -39.04 -19.70 14.69
N ILE A 7 -38.21 -19.64 15.74
CA ILE A 7 -37.30 -18.52 15.97
C ILE A 7 -36.09 -18.71 15.05
N ILE A 8 -36.06 -17.97 13.96
CA ILE A 8 -34.85 -17.85 13.12
C ILE A 8 -33.91 -16.90 13.83
N ILE A 9 -32.88 -17.44 14.50
CA ILE A 9 -31.77 -16.67 15.02
C ILE A 9 -30.90 -16.28 13.82
N LEU A 10 -31.02 -15.03 13.39
CA LEU A 10 -30.14 -14.43 12.42
C LEU A 10 -28.78 -14.20 13.12
N ILE A 11 -27.86 -15.16 12.98
CA ILE A 11 -26.47 -14.96 13.43
C ILE A 11 -25.84 -14.01 12.41
N SER A 12 -25.86 -12.71 12.73
CA SER A 12 -24.99 -11.76 12.05
C SER A 12 -23.55 -12.14 12.38
N ILE A 13 -22.81 -12.65 11.41
CA ILE A 13 -21.37 -12.81 11.49
C ILE A 13 -20.85 -11.37 11.50
N LEU A 14 -20.62 -10.81 12.69
CA LEU A 14 -19.90 -9.56 12.84
C LEU A 14 -18.46 -9.86 12.36
N SER A 15 -18.16 -9.42 11.16
CA SER A 15 -16.77 -9.37 10.70
C SER A 15 -16.08 -8.30 11.55
N ALA A 16 -15.20 -8.71 12.43
CA ALA A 16 -14.36 -7.75 13.14
C ALA A 16 -13.37 -7.16 12.13
N GLU A 17 -13.19 -5.85 12.16
CA GLU A 17 -12.35 -5.10 11.24
C GLU A 17 -11.50 -4.11 12.01
N VAL A 18 -10.24 -3.97 11.61
CA VAL A 18 -9.36 -2.91 12.13
C VAL A 18 -9.55 -1.68 11.28
N HIS A 19 -9.95 -0.58 11.92
CA HIS A 19 -10.01 0.72 11.28
C HIS A 19 -8.60 1.28 11.07
N VAL A 20 -8.30 1.72 9.87
CA VAL A 20 -7.01 2.30 9.51
C VAL A 20 -7.18 3.78 9.23
N PHE A 21 -6.51 4.61 9.99
CA PHE A 21 -6.43 6.04 9.77
C PHE A 21 -5.05 6.44 9.27
N ASN A 22 -4.96 6.95 8.04
CA ASN A 22 -3.73 7.51 7.51
C ASN A 22 -3.68 9.00 7.80
N ARG A 23 -2.87 9.39 8.78
CA ARG A 23 -2.76 10.78 9.25
C ARG A 23 -2.35 11.74 8.15
N ARG A 24 -1.41 11.35 7.30
CA ARG A 24 -0.87 12.22 6.23
C ARG A 24 -1.84 12.39 5.07
N ALA A 25 -2.52 11.33 4.68
CA ALA A 25 -3.48 11.36 3.59
C ALA A 25 -4.87 11.81 4.02
N GLY A 26 -5.17 11.82 5.34
CA GLY A 26 -6.51 12.08 5.87
C GLY A 26 -7.53 11.05 5.35
N THR A 27 -7.11 9.82 5.09
CA THR A 27 -7.98 8.76 4.54
C THR A 27 -8.18 7.65 5.54
N GLU A 28 -9.36 7.03 5.47
CA GLU A 28 -9.73 5.87 6.26
C GLU A 28 -9.88 4.64 5.38
N SER A 29 -9.61 3.48 5.94
CA SER A 29 -9.83 2.17 5.33
C SER A 29 -10.02 1.12 6.43
N GLU A 30 -10.39 -0.10 6.04
CA GLU A 30 -10.62 -1.20 6.96
C GLU A 30 -9.78 -2.41 6.55
N ILE A 31 -9.36 -3.17 7.54
CA ILE A 31 -8.63 -4.43 7.38
C ILE A 31 -9.43 -5.52 8.05
N LYS A 32 -9.81 -6.54 7.30
CA LYS A 32 -10.49 -7.72 7.84
C LYS A 32 -9.64 -8.40 8.88
N THR A 33 -10.31 -8.85 9.92
CA THR A 33 -9.67 -9.56 11.00
C THR A 33 -10.32 -10.92 11.26
N ILE A 34 -9.55 -11.79 11.91
CA ILE A 34 -10.04 -13.00 12.55
C ILE A 34 -9.45 -13.06 13.95
N GLU A 35 -10.19 -13.59 14.90
CA GLU A 35 -9.71 -13.86 16.23
C GLU A 35 -9.42 -15.35 16.39
N ILE A 36 -8.19 -15.71 16.78
CA ILE A 36 -7.81 -17.09 17.07
C ILE A 36 -7.34 -17.14 18.53
N GLY A 37 -8.18 -17.76 19.36
CA GLY A 37 -8.02 -17.68 20.81
C GLY A 37 -8.29 -16.25 21.29
N LYS A 38 -7.30 -15.59 21.86
CA LYS A 38 -7.36 -14.17 22.31
C LYS A 38 -6.44 -13.28 21.49
N THR A 39 -6.08 -13.71 20.30
CA THR A 39 -5.14 -12.98 19.44
C THR A 39 -5.86 -12.54 18.19
N LEU A 40 -5.80 -11.24 17.92
CA LEU A 40 -6.29 -10.63 16.70
C LEU A 40 -5.30 -10.83 15.56
N PHE A 41 -5.80 -11.31 14.42
CA PHE A 41 -5.06 -11.48 13.19
C PHE A 41 -5.65 -10.59 12.10
N ILE A 42 -4.82 -9.98 11.29
CA ILE A 42 -5.20 -9.07 10.19
C ILE A 42 -4.92 -9.70 8.84
N SER A 43 -5.78 -9.41 7.86
CA SER A 43 -5.60 -9.76 6.45
C SER A 43 -4.37 -9.08 5.86
N ALA A 44 -3.45 -9.85 5.29
CA ALA A 44 -2.27 -9.31 4.61
C ALA A 44 -2.63 -8.59 3.30
N LYS A 45 -3.67 -9.03 2.61
CA LYS A 45 -4.15 -8.41 1.37
C LYS A 45 -4.79 -7.05 1.65
N ASP A 46 -5.67 -6.97 2.65
CA ASP A 46 -6.31 -5.70 3.03
C ASP A 46 -5.28 -4.72 3.60
N LEU A 47 -4.32 -5.20 4.40
CA LEU A 47 -3.18 -4.39 4.85
C LEU A 47 -2.40 -3.79 3.67
N SER A 48 -2.09 -4.61 2.66
CA SER A 48 -1.42 -4.13 1.44
C SER A 48 -2.21 -3.00 0.77
N SER A 49 -3.52 -3.15 0.67
CA SER A 49 -4.41 -2.16 0.08
C SER A 49 -4.45 -0.88 0.92
N SER A 50 -4.58 -0.98 2.24
CA SER A 50 -4.61 0.16 3.17
C SER A 50 -3.31 0.95 3.16
N LEU A 51 -2.17 0.26 3.07
CA LEU A 51 -0.86 0.89 2.96
C LEU A 51 -0.49 1.31 1.53
N SER A 52 -1.36 1.06 0.54
CA SER A 52 -1.06 1.27 -0.89
C SER A 52 0.24 0.60 -1.34
N SER A 53 0.60 -0.50 -0.71
CA SER A 53 1.83 -1.24 -0.97
C SER A 53 1.70 -2.14 -2.20
N LYS A 54 2.83 -2.49 -2.84
CA LYS A 54 2.85 -3.53 -3.87
C LYS A 54 2.79 -4.89 -3.19
N LEU A 55 1.91 -5.76 -3.70
CA LEU A 55 1.73 -7.14 -3.24
C LEU A 55 2.09 -8.12 -4.35
N TYR A 56 2.91 -9.11 -4.02
CA TYR A 56 3.17 -10.28 -4.87
C TYR A 56 2.79 -11.54 -4.11
N GLU A 57 1.97 -12.38 -4.73
CA GLU A 57 1.44 -13.61 -4.13
C GLU A 57 2.00 -14.85 -4.84
N ASN A 58 2.36 -15.85 -4.04
CA ASN A 58 2.54 -17.23 -4.49
C ASN A 58 1.60 -18.12 -3.68
N ALA A 59 0.40 -18.36 -4.23
CA ALA A 59 -0.67 -19.09 -3.56
C ALA A 59 -0.27 -20.56 -3.25
N GLU A 60 0.42 -21.25 -4.17
CA GLU A 60 0.86 -22.63 -4.00
C GLU A 60 1.80 -22.79 -2.80
N ARG A 61 2.70 -21.83 -2.62
CA ARG A 61 3.67 -21.82 -1.51
C ARG A 61 3.15 -21.09 -0.28
N LYS A 62 1.94 -20.56 -0.31
CA LYS A 62 1.34 -19.75 0.76
C LYS A 62 2.28 -18.62 1.20
N LYS A 63 2.78 -17.84 0.23
CA LYS A 63 3.74 -16.76 0.47
C LYS A 63 3.24 -15.47 -0.13
N LEU A 64 3.43 -14.39 0.63
CA LEU A 64 3.22 -13.02 0.18
C LEU A 64 4.52 -12.22 0.30
N VAL A 65 4.71 -11.30 -0.63
CA VAL A 65 5.76 -10.28 -0.55
C VAL A 65 5.11 -8.91 -0.63
N LEU A 66 5.29 -8.11 0.39
CA LEU A 66 4.83 -6.74 0.50
C LEU A 66 6.01 -5.77 0.37
N TYR A 67 5.80 -4.62 -0.26
CA TYR A 67 6.76 -3.53 -0.26
C TYR A 67 6.19 -2.36 0.53
N ILE A 68 6.67 -2.16 1.75
CA ILE A 68 6.18 -1.15 2.69
C ILE A 68 7.34 -0.24 3.07
N ALA A 69 7.14 1.08 3.01
CA ALA A 69 8.15 2.08 3.38
C ALA A 69 9.53 1.85 2.72
N GLY A 70 9.54 1.39 1.46
CA GLY A 70 10.77 1.10 0.72
C GLY A 70 11.40 -0.27 1.03
N SER A 71 10.92 -0.98 2.05
CA SER A 71 11.44 -2.29 2.48
C SER A 71 10.63 -3.44 1.93
N LYS A 72 11.29 -4.57 1.71
CA LYS A 72 10.71 -5.82 1.23
C LYS A 72 10.36 -6.76 2.36
N LEU A 73 9.07 -7.00 2.58
CA LEU A 73 8.56 -7.94 3.58
C LEU A 73 8.19 -9.27 2.91
N LYS A 74 8.69 -10.38 3.44
CA LYS A 74 8.31 -11.74 3.03
C LYS A 74 7.53 -12.39 4.18
N ILE A 75 6.31 -12.83 3.90
CA ILE A 75 5.40 -13.47 4.84
C ILE A 75 5.06 -14.85 4.32
N SER A 76 5.12 -15.86 5.18
CA SER A 76 4.79 -17.24 4.83
C SER A 76 3.70 -17.77 5.75
N GLY A 77 2.72 -18.43 5.19
CA GLY A 77 1.68 -19.12 5.95
C GLY A 77 2.29 -20.23 6.83
N ASN A 78 1.69 -20.43 7.99
CA ASN A 78 2.14 -21.41 9.02
C ASN A 78 3.57 -21.13 9.56
N SER A 79 4.08 -19.93 9.39
CA SER A 79 5.37 -19.49 9.92
C SER A 79 5.18 -18.46 11.02
N SER A 80 5.96 -18.52 12.08
CA SER A 80 6.06 -17.46 13.09
C SER A 80 7.11 -16.41 12.75
N TYR A 81 7.72 -16.47 11.56
CA TYR A 81 8.73 -15.51 11.13
C TYR A 81 8.25 -14.69 9.97
N ILE A 82 8.55 -13.40 10.02
CA ILE A 82 8.54 -12.50 8.88
C ILE A 82 9.98 -12.09 8.53
N ILE A 83 10.23 -11.80 7.27
CA ILE A 83 11.55 -11.37 6.81
C ILE A 83 11.42 -9.96 6.25
N ILE A 84 12.19 -9.03 6.78
CA ILE A 84 12.28 -7.65 6.32
C ILE A 84 13.71 -7.40 5.84
N ASP A 85 13.89 -7.10 4.56
CA ASP A 85 15.19 -6.86 3.92
C ASP A 85 16.26 -7.90 4.33
N ASP A 86 15.87 -9.19 4.20
CA ASP A 86 16.66 -10.38 4.50
C ASP A 86 16.98 -10.61 6.00
N LYS A 87 16.43 -9.82 6.92
CA LYS A 87 16.47 -10.06 8.37
C LYS A 87 15.19 -10.73 8.84
N ALA A 88 15.31 -11.81 9.61
CA ALA A 88 14.18 -12.55 10.17
C ALA A 88 13.77 -11.99 11.54
N PHE A 89 12.45 -11.80 11.70
CA PHE A 89 11.83 -11.37 12.96
C PHE A 89 10.78 -12.39 13.39
N GLN A 90 10.79 -12.76 14.66
CA GLN A 90 9.89 -13.75 15.21
C GLN A 90 8.67 -13.09 15.84
N MET A 91 7.50 -13.65 15.55
CA MET A 91 6.23 -13.36 16.21
C MET A 91 5.89 -14.47 17.20
N ALA A 92 5.07 -14.17 18.20
CA ALA A 92 4.63 -15.17 19.20
C ALA A 92 3.69 -16.24 18.63
N ARG A 93 3.00 -15.91 17.53
CA ARG A 93 2.05 -16.80 16.85
C ARG A 93 2.43 -16.98 15.38
N THR A 94 2.01 -18.11 14.81
CA THR A 94 2.19 -18.39 13.38
C THR A 94 1.14 -17.64 12.55
N VAL A 95 1.52 -17.25 11.34
CA VAL A 95 0.60 -16.70 10.32
C VAL A 95 -0.44 -17.76 9.97
N SER A 96 -1.72 -17.43 10.07
CA SER A 96 -2.82 -18.32 9.65
C SER A 96 -3.07 -18.21 8.15
N VAL A 97 -3.60 -19.27 7.56
CA VAL A 97 -3.97 -19.34 6.14
C VAL A 97 -5.46 -19.58 6.05
N GLU A 98 -6.21 -18.59 5.57
CA GLU A 98 -7.66 -18.66 5.45
C GLU A 98 -8.12 -18.18 4.07
N LYS A 99 -8.94 -18.96 3.38
CA LYS A 99 -9.62 -18.57 2.13
C LYS A 99 -8.74 -17.82 1.11
N ASN A 100 -7.53 -18.31 0.88
CA ASN A 100 -6.56 -17.70 -0.05
C ASN A 100 -5.99 -16.33 0.40
N ASP A 101 -5.92 -16.11 1.72
CA ASP A 101 -5.24 -14.98 2.32
C ASP A 101 -4.37 -15.43 3.49
N LEU A 102 -3.43 -14.60 3.88
CA LEU A 102 -2.59 -14.80 5.05
C LEU A 102 -3.03 -13.83 6.15
N PHE A 103 -3.37 -14.38 7.31
CA PHE A 103 -3.73 -13.61 8.48
C PHE A 103 -2.56 -13.56 9.45
N ILE A 104 -2.09 -12.35 9.73
CA ILE A 104 -0.87 -12.06 10.49
C ILE A 104 -1.25 -11.65 11.92
N PRO A 105 -0.57 -12.16 12.97
CA PRO A 105 -0.79 -11.70 14.34
C PRO A 105 -0.56 -10.20 14.45
N ALA A 106 -1.63 -9.41 14.64
CA ALA A 106 -1.61 -7.96 14.49
C ALA A 106 -0.61 -7.27 15.42
N ASN A 107 -0.67 -7.59 16.71
CA ASN A 107 0.12 -6.90 17.72
C ASN A 107 1.63 -7.11 17.52
N ASP A 108 2.06 -8.35 17.31
CA ASP A 108 3.48 -8.67 17.09
C ASP A 108 3.97 -8.02 15.79
N PHE A 109 3.17 -8.10 14.73
CA PHE A 109 3.50 -7.56 13.43
C PHE A 109 3.71 -6.05 13.48
N PHE A 110 2.76 -5.30 14.04
CA PHE A 110 2.91 -3.85 14.12
C PHE A 110 4.03 -3.40 15.05
N ASN A 111 4.30 -4.14 16.14
CA ASN A 111 5.46 -3.89 16.99
C ASN A 111 6.79 -4.09 16.23
N ILE A 112 6.88 -5.11 15.38
CA ILE A 112 8.04 -5.32 14.52
C ILE A 112 8.16 -4.18 13.50
N LEU A 113 7.08 -3.80 12.82
CA LEU A 113 7.11 -2.66 11.88
C LEU A 113 7.54 -1.37 12.56
N LYS A 114 7.00 -1.08 13.75
CA LYS A 114 7.34 0.11 14.53
C LYS A 114 8.81 0.16 14.90
N SER A 115 9.37 -0.97 15.29
CA SER A 115 10.79 -1.06 15.70
C SER A 115 11.77 -1.12 14.54
N THR A 116 11.28 -1.26 13.29
CA THR A 116 12.15 -1.47 12.12
C THR A 116 11.98 -0.43 11.03
N ILE A 117 10.84 -0.43 10.34
CA ILE A 117 10.66 0.33 9.09
C ILE A 117 9.56 1.38 9.14
N MET A 118 8.71 1.36 10.16
CA MET A 118 7.58 2.31 10.31
C MET A 118 7.48 2.82 11.75
N PRO A 119 8.43 3.63 12.25
CA PRO A 119 8.44 4.10 13.64
C PRO A 119 7.18 4.88 14.04
N GLU A 120 6.50 5.50 13.07
CA GLU A 120 5.28 6.27 13.27
C GLU A 120 3.99 5.42 13.27
N VAL A 121 4.09 4.08 13.08
CA VAL A 121 2.91 3.22 13.16
C VAL A 121 2.44 3.10 14.60
N SER A 122 1.13 3.23 14.82
CA SER A 122 0.48 3.02 16.12
C SER A 122 -0.70 2.08 15.95
N PHE A 123 -0.69 0.98 16.68
CA PHE A 123 -1.79 0.01 16.71
C PHE A 123 -2.36 -0.11 18.10
N ASP A 124 -3.65 0.16 18.23
CA ASP A 124 -4.42 -0.03 19.46
C ASP A 124 -5.34 -1.26 19.30
N PRO A 125 -4.99 -2.41 19.90
CA PRO A 125 -5.78 -3.63 19.76
C PRO A 125 -7.13 -3.58 20.49
N ILE A 126 -7.32 -2.66 21.46
CA ILE A 126 -8.59 -2.51 22.20
C ILE A 126 -9.60 -1.72 21.38
N ARG A 127 -9.14 -0.69 20.69
CA ARG A 127 -9.95 0.14 19.80
C ARG A 127 -10.03 -0.40 18.40
N GLU A 128 -9.27 -1.46 18.10
CA GLU A 128 -9.09 -1.98 16.74
C GLU A 128 -8.72 -0.86 15.75
N LEU A 129 -7.82 0.03 16.18
CA LEU A 129 -7.39 1.20 15.44
C LEU A 129 -5.92 1.10 15.04
N LEU A 130 -5.64 1.23 13.76
CA LEU A 130 -4.31 1.35 13.18
C LEU A 130 -4.12 2.77 12.65
N GLU A 131 -3.23 3.53 13.26
CA GLU A 131 -2.80 4.83 12.75
C GLU A 131 -1.48 4.69 12.00
N ILE A 132 -1.45 5.21 10.79
CA ILE A 132 -0.28 5.20 9.90
C ILE A 132 0.00 6.59 9.34
N ASP A 133 1.24 6.82 8.93
CA ASP A 133 1.65 8.03 8.22
C ASP A 133 2.34 7.63 6.91
N VAL A 134 1.55 7.19 5.95
CA VAL A 134 2.05 6.69 4.67
C VAL A 134 1.59 7.59 3.53
N ILE A 135 2.54 7.99 2.69
CA ILE A 135 2.22 8.74 1.48
C ILE A 135 1.62 7.77 0.43
N LYS A 136 0.42 8.08 -0.01
CA LYS A 136 -0.19 7.40 -1.16
C LYS A 136 0.18 8.15 -2.44
N TYR A 137 1.09 7.57 -3.20
CA TYR A 137 1.46 8.14 -4.48
C TYR A 137 0.41 7.84 -5.56
N ASP A 138 -0.01 8.86 -6.28
CA ASP A 138 -0.88 8.75 -7.45
C ASP A 138 -0.07 8.47 -8.73
N ILE A 139 1.12 9.08 -8.83
CA ILE A 139 2.02 8.97 -9.97
C ILE A 139 3.24 8.19 -9.52
N THR A 140 3.43 7.00 -10.07
CA THR A 140 4.40 6.03 -9.54
C THR A 140 5.50 5.64 -10.51
N ASP A 141 5.38 5.96 -11.81
CA ASP A 141 6.34 5.53 -12.80
C ASP A 141 6.27 6.38 -14.07
N ILE A 142 7.39 6.45 -14.78
CA ILE A 142 7.51 7.08 -16.11
C ILE A 142 8.03 6.06 -17.10
N LEU A 143 7.34 5.92 -18.22
CA LEU A 143 7.76 5.11 -19.34
C LEU A 143 8.12 6.01 -20.53
N ILE A 144 9.29 5.80 -21.11
CA ILE A 144 9.76 6.50 -22.30
C ILE A 144 9.72 5.54 -23.49
N ASP A 145 8.94 5.89 -24.50
CA ASP A 145 8.78 5.13 -25.74
C ASP A 145 9.35 5.95 -26.91
N VAL A 146 10.50 5.52 -27.44
CA VAL A 146 11.20 6.21 -28.52
C VAL A 146 10.69 5.70 -29.85
N LYS A 147 10.17 6.61 -30.68
CA LYS A 147 9.71 6.35 -32.05
C LYS A 147 10.64 7.01 -33.08
N SER A 148 10.52 6.62 -34.33
CA SER A 148 11.32 7.21 -35.42
C SER A 148 11.05 8.70 -35.62
N ASN A 149 9.85 9.17 -35.26
CA ASN A 149 9.38 10.54 -35.43
C ASN A 149 9.26 11.34 -34.11
N GLY A 150 9.66 10.78 -32.96
CA GLY A 150 9.58 11.47 -31.68
C GLY A 150 9.74 10.57 -30.46
N THR A 151 9.55 11.17 -29.29
CA THR A 151 9.60 10.47 -28.01
C THR A 151 8.27 10.67 -27.27
N ILE A 152 7.66 9.58 -26.83
CA ILE A 152 6.42 9.57 -26.06
C ILE A 152 6.77 9.34 -24.59
N ILE A 153 6.35 10.24 -23.73
CA ILE A 153 6.45 10.10 -22.27
C ILE A 153 5.09 9.64 -21.75
N LYS A 154 5.06 8.53 -21.04
CA LYS A 154 3.84 7.97 -20.43
C LYS A 154 4.00 7.97 -18.91
N LEU A 155 3.14 8.67 -18.20
CA LEU A 155 3.04 8.60 -16.76
C LEU A 155 2.09 7.47 -16.35
N LYS A 156 2.54 6.61 -15.45
CA LYS A 156 1.68 5.59 -14.85
C LYS A 156 0.98 6.18 -13.64
N THR A 157 -0.34 6.26 -13.70
CA THR A 157 -1.17 6.86 -12.64
C THR A 157 -2.10 5.83 -12.02
N LYS A 158 -2.40 5.97 -10.72
CA LYS A 158 -3.34 5.12 -9.98
C LYS A 158 -4.78 5.62 -10.04
N LYS A 159 -4.97 6.89 -10.41
CA LYS A 159 -6.29 7.51 -10.62
C LYS A 159 -6.30 8.33 -11.91
N PRO A 160 -7.45 8.57 -12.52
CA PRO A 160 -7.57 9.48 -13.64
C PRO A 160 -7.34 10.94 -13.18
N PHE A 161 -6.76 11.75 -14.05
CA PHE A 161 -6.63 13.19 -13.88
C PHE A 161 -7.44 13.93 -14.95
N SER A 162 -8.05 15.04 -14.57
CA SER A 162 -8.75 15.90 -15.51
C SER A 162 -7.76 16.61 -16.43
N GLU A 163 -8.09 16.73 -17.70
CA GLU A 163 -7.28 17.50 -18.67
C GLU A 163 -7.02 18.93 -18.21
N ASN A 164 -8.01 19.58 -17.59
CA ASN A 164 -7.87 20.94 -17.03
C ASN A 164 -6.90 21.00 -15.83
N GLY A 165 -6.61 19.88 -15.21
CA GLY A 165 -5.63 19.75 -14.12
C GLY A 165 -4.21 19.49 -14.60
N ILE A 166 -4.02 19.32 -15.92
CA ILE A 166 -2.72 19.02 -16.51
C ILE A 166 -2.29 20.24 -17.37
N SER A 167 -1.10 20.74 -17.09
CA SER A 167 -0.49 21.81 -17.89
C SER A 167 0.95 21.49 -18.21
N SER A 168 1.45 22.04 -19.32
CA SER A 168 2.84 21.86 -19.71
C SER A 168 3.41 23.11 -20.36
N PHE A 169 4.71 23.32 -20.21
CA PHE A 169 5.44 24.39 -20.89
C PHE A 169 6.91 24.02 -21.07
N ILE A 170 7.55 24.70 -22.00
CA ILE A 170 9.02 24.60 -22.20
C ILE A 170 9.63 25.94 -21.77
N ASN A 171 10.65 25.90 -20.92
CA ASN A 171 11.38 27.10 -20.54
C ASN A 171 12.49 27.44 -21.55
N LYS A 172 13.07 28.62 -21.40
CA LYS A 172 14.17 29.12 -22.26
C LYS A 172 15.47 28.29 -22.23
N HIS A 173 15.61 27.40 -21.25
CA HIS A 173 16.76 26.50 -21.12
C HIS A 173 16.52 25.11 -21.70
N GLY A 174 15.36 24.89 -22.31
CA GLY A 174 15.01 23.62 -22.97
C GLY A 174 14.41 22.57 -22.04
N TRP A 175 14.09 22.90 -20.79
CA TRP A 175 13.33 22.02 -19.90
C TRP A 175 11.85 22.03 -20.28
N TYR A 176 11.30 20.85 -20.40
CA TYR A 176 9.86 20.62 -20.55
C TYR A 176 9.30 20.30 -19.17
N TYR A 177 8.34 21.09 -18.75
CA TYR A 177 7.64 20.91 -17.47
C TYR A 177 6.24 20.33 -17.72
N LEU A 178 5.90 19.30 -16.99
CA LEU A 178 4.56 18.74 -16.92
C LEU A 178 4.06 18.87 -15.49
N THR A 179 2.95 19.61 -15.31
CA THR A 179 2.37 19.91 -14.01
C THR A 179 1.01 19.23 -13.89
N ILE A 180 0.77 18.50 -12.80
CA ILE A 180 -0.46 17.74 -12.55
C ILE A 180 -1.02 18.14 -11.20
N SER A 181 -2.10 18.92 -11.25
CA SER A 181 -2.80 19.41 -10.05
C SER A 181 -3.54 18.27 -9.34
N GLY A 182 -3.45 18.24 -8.02
CA GLY A 182 -4.06 17.18 -7.19
C GLY A 182 -3.37 15.82 -7.29
N GLY A 183 -2.17 15.77 -7.90
CA GLY A 183 -1.35 14.56 -7.98
C GLY A 183 -0.31 14.50 -6.87
N VAL A 184 -0.09 13.30 -6.33
CA VAL A 184 1.03 13.00 -5.42
C VAL A 184 2.00 12.09 -6.16
N ILE A 185 3.26 12.54 -6.29
CA ILE A 185 4.29 11.89 -7.11
C ILE A 185 5.37 11.21 -6.25
N ASP A 186 5.77 10.01 -6.67
CA ASP A 186 6.90 9.30 -6.07
C ASP A 186 8.22 9.79 -6.68
N THR A 187 8.74 10.90 -6.15
CA THR A 187 9.96 11.52 -6.64
C THR A 187 11.18 10.60 -6.54
N SER A 188 11.23 9.74 -5.53
CA SER A 188 12.35 8.82 -5.32
C SER A 188 12.45 7.75 -6.41
N ASN A 189 11.29 7.31 -6.92
CA ASN A 189 11.23 6.31 -7.98
C ASN A 189 11.39 6.91 -9.38
N ILE A 190 10.91 8.14 -9.57
CA ILE A 190 10.92 8.81 -10.88
C ILE A 190 12.28 9.44 -11.19
N ASN A 191 12.95 10.02 -10.21
CA ASN A 191 14.28 10.66 -10.38
C ASN A 191 15.42 9.64 -10.61
N SER A 192 15.11 8.36 -10.82
CA SER A 192 16.10 7.28 -10.96
C SER A 192 16.91 7.26 -12.27
N GLY A 193 16.89 8.36 -13.04
CA GLY A 193 17.89 8.58 -14.07
C GLY A 193 17.67 7.87 -15.41
N ILE A 194 16.43 7.77 -15.89
CA ILE A 194 16.15 7.19 -17.20
C ILE A 194 16.46 8.22 -18.31
N THR A 195 17.52 7.97 -19.08
CA THR A 195 17.82 8.72 -20.31
C THR A 195 17.51 7.87 -21.53
N ARG A 196 16.61 8.34 -22.42
CA ARG A 196 16.25 7.64 -23.66
C ARG A 196 15.81 8.61 -24.75
N GLY A 197 16.23 8.39 -25.97
CA GLY A 197 15.84 9.18 -27.14
C GLY A 197 16.23 10.65 -26.97
N ALA A 198 15.28 11.55 -27.04
CA ALA A 198 15.48 12.98 -26.86
C ALA A 198 15.57 13.40 -25.37
N ILE A 199 15.23 12.50 -24.43
CA ILE A 199 15.23 12.79 -23.00
C ILE A 199 16.64 12.58 -22.44
N ARG A 200 17.21 13.64 -21.90
CA ARG A 200 18.55 13.62 -21.27
C ARG A 200 18.51 13.44 -19.78
N GLN A 201 17.46 13.95 -19.14
CA GLN A 201 17.27 13.91 -17.69
C GLN A 201 15.78 14.00 -17.37
N ILE A 202 15.37 13.35 -16.31
CA ILE A 202 14.04 13.48 -15.73
C ILE A 202 14.22 13.88 -14.28
N GLU A 203 13.54 14.92 -13.88
CA GLU A 203 13.42 15.35 -12.49
C GLU A 203 11.94 15.43 -12.14
N SER A 204 11.60 15.13 -10.91
CA SER A 204 10.24 15.30 -10.42
C SER A 204 10.25 15.93 -9.05
N ASP A 205 9.22 16.71 -8.77
CA ASP A 205 9.05 17.40 -7.50
C ASP A 205 7.58 17.40 -7.06
N GLN A 206 7.36 17.49 -5.75
CA GLN A 206 6.05 17.65 -5.15
C GLN A 206 5.92 19.07 -4.59
N ILE A 207 5.09 19.89 -5.21
CA ILE A 207 4.87 21.29 -4.82
C ILE A 207 3.47 21.41 -4.23
N GLY A 208 3.36 21.33 -2.89
CA GLY A 208 2.06 21.28 -2.21
C GLY A 208 1.21 20.11 -2.70
N SER A 209 0.04 20.39 -3.27
CA SER A 209 -0.87 19.38 -3.86
C SER A 209 -0.62 19.14 -5.35
N THR A 210 0.50 19.58 -5.90
CA THR A 210 0.79 19.51 -7.34
C THR A 210 2.05 18.71 -7.59
N ALA A 211 1.97 17.74 -8.48
CA ALA A 211 3.12 17.02 -8.98
C ALA A 211 3.71 17.73 -10.19
N GLN A 212 5.03 17.83 -10.27
CA GLN A 212 5.76 18.36 -11.42
C GLN A 212 6.81 17.35 -11.88
N VAL A 213 6.94 17.21 -13.18
CA VAL A 213 7.95 16.41 -13.87
C VAL A 213 8.60 17.24 -14.94
#